data_bfe9b83dab68f126a3b8c02bcc4d68c6
#
_entry.id   bfe9b83dab68f126a3b8c02bcc4d68c6
#
_cell.length_a   1.000
_cell.length_b   1.000
_cell.length_c   1.000
_cell.angle_alpha   90.00
_cell.angle_beta   90.00
_cell.angle_gamma   90.00
#
_symmetry.space_group_name_H-M   'P 1'
#
loop_
_entity.id
_entity.type
_entity.pdbx_description
1 polymer ?
#
loop_
_entity_poly.entity_id
_entity_poly.type
_entity_poly.pdbx_seq_one_letter_code
_entity_poly.pdbx_strand_id
1 'polypeptide(L)'
;MRIFIACLLIASFGLPAGQTSQTLRDRYGEPDIERFTAPRDIGLTVEYGSDGQACQIVIERKQPLLHSEKVSNYMSPEAVSEIIDELVPPATRGHSINSMIESMGCAEGRTVEYENVWIARHSDMCVPLKRERESTATVVFKRQLCPVSPYAQMHK
;
A
#
# COMPACT_ATOMS: atom_id res chain seq x y z
N MET A 1 -59.45 43.75 -5.87
CA MET A 1 -58.97 42.37 -6.27
C MET A 1 -57.51 42.25 -5.86
N ARG A 2 -57.22 41.61 -4.73
CA ARG A 2 -55.83 41.47 -4.17
C ARG A 2 -55.37 40.04 -4.45
N ILE A 3 -54.35 39.94 -5.30
CA ILE A 3 -53.71 38.66 -5.66
C ILE A 3 -52.65 38.35 -4.58
N PHE A 4 -52.88 37.33 -3.79
CA PHE A 4 -51.86 36.75 -2.87
C PHE A 4 -50.96 35.82 -3.67
N ILE A 5 -49.70 36.19 -3.87
CA ILE A 5 -48.69 35.31 -4.39
C ILE A 5 -48.11 34.53 -3.21
N ALA A 6 -48.47 33.25 -3.13
CA ALA A 6 -47.88 32.31 -2.17
C ALA A 6 -46.51 31.89 -2.69
N CYS A 7 -45.41 32.39 -2.09
CA CYS A 7 -44.06 31.85 -2.31
C CYS A 7 -43.94 30.47 -1.67
N LEU A 8 -43.89 29.43 -2.51
CA LEU A 8 -43.53 28.08 -2.09
C LEU A 8 -42.03 28.04 -1.83
N LEU A 9 -41.63 28.06 -0.58
CA LEU A 9 -40.24 27.75 -0.17
C LEU A 9 -40.03 26.23 -0.31
N ILE A 10 -39.40 25.82 -1.41
CA ILE A 10 -38.89 24.46 -1.58
C ILE A 10 -37.65 24.34 -0.70
N ALA A 11 -37.81 23.77 0.49
CA ALA A 11 -36.70 23.34 1.33
C ALA A 11 -35.99 22.18 0.61
N SER A 12 -34.88 22.48 -0.08
CA SER A 12 -33.99 21.46 -0.61
C SER A 12 -33.35 20.73 0.57
N PHE A 13 -33.89 19.57 0.94
CA PHE A 13 -33.19 18.63 1.82
C PHE A 13 -31.95 18.13 1.06
N GLY A 14 -30.84 18.86 1.19
CA GLY A 14 -29.53 18.37 0.77
C GLY A 14 -29.24 17.08 1.53
N LEU A 15 -29.08 15.98 0.80
CA LEU A 15 -28.50 14.76 1.37
C LEU A 15 -27.18 15.16 2.03
N PRO A 16 -26.85 14.61 3.21
CA PRO A 16 -25.57 14.89 3.85
C PRO A 16 -24.46 14.49 2.88
N ALA A 17 -23.74 15.46 2.36
CA ALA A 17 -22.57 15.22 1.53
C ALA A 17 -21.59 14.40 2.37
N GLY A 18 -21.23 13.20 1.91
CA GLY A 18 -20.25 12.34 2.57
C GLY A 18 -18.95 13.14 2.79
N GLN A 19 -18.24 12.83 3.86
CA GLN A 19 -16.95 13.46 4.13
C GLN A 19 -15.96 13.10 3.01
N THR A 20 -15.33 14.08 2.41
CA THR A 20 -14.28 13.86 1.39
C THR A 20 -12.95 13.62 2.08
N SER A 21 -12.00 12.99 1.37
CA SER A 21 -10.62 12.84 1.84
C SER A 21 -10.01 14.20 2.22
N GLN A 22 -10.27 15.25 1.41
CA GLN A 22 -9.79 16.60 1.70
C GLN A 22 -10.36 17.17 3.01
N THR A 23 -11.67 17.00 3.24
CA THR A 23 -12.30 17.48 4.49
C THR A 23 -11.71 16.80 5.73
N LEU A 24 -11.34 15.50 5.60
CA LEU A 24 -10.71 14.77 6.70
C LEU A 24 -9.28 15.27 6.95
N ARG A 25 -8.50 15.51 5.89
CA ARG A 25 -7.14 16.07 6.01
C ARG A 25 -7.14 17.47 6.63
N ASP A 26 -8.05 18.34 6.19
CA ASP A 26 -8.18 19.70 6.72
C ASP A 26 -8.53 19.72 8.22
N ARG A 27 -9.26 18.69 8.69
CA ARG A 27 -9.72 18.60 10.07
C ARG A 27 -8.79 17.84 11.01
N TYR A 28 -8.19 16.75 10.51
CA TYR A 28 -7.43 15.80 11.33
C TYR A 28 -5.94 15.74 10.97
N GLY A 29 -5.51 16.49 9.95
CA GLY A 29 -4.15 16.44 9.41
C GLY A 29 -3.98 15.39 8.32
N GLU A 30 -2.75 15.28 7.81
CA GLU A 30 -2.39 14.27 6.82
C GLU A 30 -2.49 12.86 7.42
N PRO A 31 -2.95 11.86 6.65
CA PRO A 31 -3.04 10.49 7.13
C PRO A 31 -1.64 9.87 7.31
N ASP A 32 -1.49 9.10 8.37
CA ASP A 32 -0.27 8.30 8.60
C ASP A 32 -0.15 7.13 7.62
N ILE A 33 -1.28 6.65 7.08
CA ILE A 33 -1.36 5.50 6.17
C ILE A 33 -2.35 5.81 5.04
N GLU A 34 -1.92 5.56 3.80
CA GLU A 34 -2.78 5.60 2.62
C GLU A 34 -2.78 4.27 1.87
N ARG A 35 -3.90 3.97 1.18
CA ARG A 35 -4.04 2.77 0.35
C ARG A 35 -4.35 3.14 -1.08
N PHE A 36 -3.57 2.57 -1.99
CA PHE A 36 -3.73 2.74 -3.43
C PHE A 36 -4.00 1.39 -4.10
N THR A 37 -4.49 1.44 -5.33
CA THR A 37 -4.65 0.26 -6.18
C THR A 37 -3.81 0.44 -7.43
N ALA A 38 -2.81 -0.41 -7.58
CA ALA A 38 -2.00 -0.51 -8.79
C ALA A 38 -2.68 -1.45 -9.82
N PRO A 39 -2.22 -1.48 -11.08
CA PRO A 39 -2.71 -2.43 -12.08
C PRO A 39 -2.70 -3.89 -11.59
N ARG A 40 -3.55 -4.72 -12.21
CA ARG A 40 -3.69 -6.16 -11.89
C ARG A 40 -4.20 -6.42 -10.45
N ASP A 41 -5.02 -5.52 -9.90
CA ASP A 41 -5.59 -5.61 -8.55
C ASP A 41 -4.54 -5.79 -7.45
N ILE A 42 -3.43 -5.09 -7.56
CA ILE A 42 -2.40 -5.04 -6.54
C ILE A 42 -2.66 -3.84 -5.63
N GLY A 43 -2.74 -4.09 -4.33
CA GLY A 43 -2.89 -3.08 -3.30
C GLY A 43 -1.52 -2.57 -2.86
N LEU A 44 -1.43 -1.25 -2.66
CA LEU A 44 -0.29 -0.59 -2.05
C LEU A 44 -0.75 0.06 -0.76
N THR A 45 -0.16 -0.32 0.36
CA THR A 45 -0.33 0.36 1.65
C THR A 45 0.92 1.15 1.93
N VAL A 46 0.79 2.47 1.96
CA VAL A 46 1.91 3.40 2.16
C VAL A 46 1.82 3.98 3.56
N GLU A 47 2.88 3.84 4.34
CA GLU A 47 3.06 4.53 5.62
C GLU A 47 3.96 5.74 5.42
N TYR A 48 3.64 6.83 6.11
CA TYR A 48 4.38 8.08 6.03
C TYR A 48 5.10 8.38 7.33
N GLY A 49 6.31 8.91 7.21
CA GLY A 49 7.05 9.47 8.32
C GLY A 49 6.49 10.82 8.78
N SER A 50 7.01 11.34 9.87
CA SER A 50 6.60 12.63 10.42
C SER A 50 6.85 13.84 9.50
N ASP A 51 7.66 13.66 8.48
CA ASP A 51 7.95 14.65 7.43
C ASP A 51 7.02 14.53 6.21
N GLY A 52 6.03 13.62 6.26
CA GLY A 52 5.08 13.37 5.18
C GLY A 52 5.66 12.60 3.99
N GLN A 53 6.88 12.06 4.11
CA GLN A 53 7.45 11.19 3.07
C GLN A 53 7.17 9.72 3.37
N ALA A 54 6.99 8.92 2.31
CA ALA A 54 6.80 7.49 2.48
C ALA A 54 8.02 6.86 3.17
N CYS A 55 7.78 6.14 4.27
CA CYS A 55 8.81 5.42 5.01
C CYS A 55 8.72 3.92 4.78
N GLN A 56 7.51 3.40 4.50
CA GLN A 56 7.28 2.00 4.16
C GLN A 56 6.18 1.88 3.11
N ILE A 57 6.31 0.91 2.20
CA ILE A 57 5.27 0.53 1.25
C ILE A 57 5.11 -0.98 1.29
N VAL A 58 3.90 -1.45 1.59
CA VAL A 58 3.52 -2.86 1.51
C VAL A 58 2.75 -3.09 0.22
N ILE A 59 3.17 -4.08 -0.55
CA ILE A 59 2.60 -4.50 -1.82
C ILE A 59 1.95 -5.87 -1.58
N GLU A 60 0.65 -5.96 -1.80
CA GLU A 60 -0.11 -7.18 -1.55
C GLU A 60 -1.26 -7.34 -2.57
N ARG A 61 -1.82 -8.53 -2.70
CA ARG A 61 -3.03 -8.71 -3.51
C ARG A 61 -4.17 -7.93 -2.88
N LYS A 62 -4.86 -7.09 -3.66
CA LYS A 62 -6.06 -6.42 -3.20
C LYS A 62 -7.12 -7.45 -2.86
N GLN A 63 -7.52 -7.48 -1.60
CA GLN A 63 -8.60 -8.36 -1.15
C GLN A 63 -9.96 -7.83 -1.65
N PRO A 64 -10.81 -8.66 -2.25
CA PRO A 64 -12.16 -8.25 -2.60
C PRO A 64 -12.95 -7.94 -1.33
N LEU A 65 -13.77 -6.90 -1.37
CA LEU A 65 -14.64 -6.49 -0.25
C LEU A 65 -15.69 -7.56 0.11
N LEU A 66 -16.01 -8.46 -0.82
CA LEU A 66 -16.96 -9.56 -0.65
C LEU A 66 -16.20 -10.88 -0.70
N HIS A 67 -16.34 -11.69 0.33
CA HIS A 67 -15.68 -13.00 0.51
C HIS A 67 -16.15 -14.10 -0.45
N SER A 68 -16.92 -13.78 -1.51
CA SER A 68 -17.58 -14.76 -2.37
C SER A 68 -16.73 -15.30 -3.52
N GLU A 69 -15.61 -14.67 -3.84
CA GLU A 69 -14.75 -15.11 -4.94
C GLU A 69 -13.46 -15.73 -4.41
N LYS A 70 -13.13 -16.93 -4.91
CA LYS A 70 -11.82 -17.57 -4.69
C LYS A 70 -10.77 -16.84 -5.55
N VAL A 71 -10.42 -15.63 -5.16
CA VAL A 71 -9.31 -14.90 -5.77
C VAL A 71 -8.01 -15.45 -5.19
N SER A 72 -7.04 -15.69 -6.06
CA SER A 72 -5.69 -16.06 -5.62
C SER A 72 -5.13 -14.93 -4.73
N ASN A 73 -4.61 -15.30 -3.56
CA ASN A 73 -3.93 -14.35 -2.66
C ASN A 73 -2.50 -14.01 -3.13
N TYR A 74 -2.10 -14.55 -4.28
CA TYR A 74 -0.74 -14.40 -4.79
C TYR A 74 -0.70 -13.47 -6.00
N MET A 75 0.47 -12.85 -6.16
CA MET A 75 0.82 -11.96 -7.27
C MET A 75 1.88 -12.61 -8.14
N SER A 76 1.96 -12.22 -9.42
CA SER A 76 3.08 -12.65 -10.24
C SER A 76 4.37 -11.94 -9.82
N PRO A 77 5.51 -12.66 -9.76
CA PRO A 77 6.81 -12.07 -9.43
C PRO A 77 7.21 -10.91 -10.35
N GLU A 78 6.82 -10.99 -11.61
CA GLU A 78 7.09 -9.96 -12.61
C GLU A 78 6.31 -8.68 -12.32
N ALA A 79 5.01 -8.79 -12.01
CA ALA A 79 4.17 -7.64 -11.67
C ALA A 79 4.66 -6.93 -10.41
N VAL A 80 5.08 -7.69 -9.39
CA VAL A 80 5.66 -7.13 -8.17
C VAL A 80 6.98 -6.43 -8.49
N SER A 81 7.83 -7.01 -9.35
CA SER A 81 9.10 -6.40 -9.76
C SER A 81 8.88 -5.09 -10.52
N GLU A 82 7.92 -5.05 -11.46
CA GLU A 82 7.55 -3.84 -12.21
C GLU A 82 7.13 -2.71 -11.26
N ILE A 83 6.29 -3.02 -10.26
CA ILE A 83 5.82 -2.03 -9.27
C ILE A 83 6.99 -1.56 -8.38
N ILE A 84 7.84 -2.46 -7.92
CA ILE A 84 9.01 -2.08 -7.12
C ILE A 84 9.96 -1.18 -7.93
N ASP A 85 10.16 -1.48 -9.21
CA ASP A 85 11.02 -0.68 -10.09
C ASP A 85 10.42 0.70 -10.39
N GLU A 86 9.09 0.83 -10.43
CA GLU A 86 8.38 2.10 -10.55
C GLU A 86 8.48 2.92 -9.26
N LEU A 87 8.22 2.30 -8.10
CA LEU A 87 8.24 2.99 -6.79
C LEU A 87 9.65 3.38 -6.35
N VAL A 88 10.61 2.51 -6.62
CA VAL A 88 12.01 2.70 -6.27
C VAL A 88 12.89 2.27 -7.44
N PRO A 89 13.11 3.13 -8.42
CA PRO A 89 13.96 2.84 -9.57
C PRO A 89 15.33 2.31 -9.16
N PRO A 90 15.93 1.34 -9.88
CA PRO A 90 17.22 0.76 -9.52
C PRO A 90 18.32 1.79 -9.25
N ALA A 91 18.35 2.89 -10.01
CA ALA A 91 19.32 3.96 -9.82
C ALA A 91 19.19 4.70 -8.46
N THR A 92 18.02 4.64 -7.82
CA THR A 92 17.76 5.32 -6.53
C THR A 92 17.98 4.42 -5.32
N ARG A 93 18.09 3.10 -5.51
CA ARG A 93 18.30 2.14 -4.41
C ARG A 93 19.71 2.24 -3.81
N GLY A 94 20.68 2.67 -4.61
CA GLY A 94 22.09 2.57 -4.27
C GLY A 94 22.64 1.16 -4.51
N HIS A 95 23.86 0.89 -4.02
CA HIS A 95 24.49 -0.42 -4.15
C HIS A 95 23.82 -1.45 -3.23
N SER A 96 23.76 -2.71 -3.65
CA SER A 96 23.34 -3.81 -2.79
C SER A 96 24.42 -4.09 -1.74
N ILE A 97 24.02 -4.07 -0.48
CA ILE A 97 24.91 -4.29 0.67
C ILE A 97 24.85 -5.76 1.10
N ASN A 98 23.63 -6.31 1.19
CA ASN A 98 23.40 -7.65 1.71
C ASN A 98 22.16 -8.29 1.06
N SER A 99 22.10 -9.62 1.10
CA SER A 99 20.95 -10.39 0.64
C SER A 99 20.78 -11.61 1.51
N MET A 100 19.58 -11.81 2.02
CA MET A 100 19.22 -12.93 2.88
C MET A 100 18.04 -13.68 2.29
N ILE A 101 18.07 -15.01 2.38
CA ILE A 101 16.96 -15.89 2.01
C ILE A 101 16.65 -16.76 3.21
N GLU A 102 15.40 -16.77 3.61
CA GLU A 102 14.87 -17.63 4.67
C GLU A 102 13.78 -18.50 4.09
N SER A 103 13.85 -19.81 4.36
CA SER A 103 12.85 -20.77 3.87
C SER A 103 12.33 -21.60 5.03
N MET A 104 11.00 -21.70 5.13
CA MET A 104 10.32 -22.53 6.13
C MET A 104 9.12 -23.23 5.47
N GLY A 105 9.28 -24.52 5.22
CA GLY A 105 8.27 -25.31 4.49
C GLY A 105 8.05 -24.76 3.07
N CYS A 106 6.84 -24.34 2.76
CA CYS A 106 6.50 -23.73 1.48
C CYS A 106 6.76 -22.21 1.42
N ALA A 107 7.02 -21.57 2.55
CA ALA A 107 7.26 -20.14 2.59
C ALA A 107 8.74 -19.82 2.35
N GLU A 108 9.01 -18.90 1.45
CA GLU A 108 10.32 -18.30 1.22
C GLU A 108 10.24 -16.79 1.41
N GLY A 109 11.09 -16.27 2.27
CA GLY A 109 11.35 -14.84 2.43
C GLY A 109 12.69 -14.48 1.79
N ARG A 110 12.73 -13.46 0.96
CA ARG A 110 13.95 -12.90 0.40
C ARG A 110 14.04 -11.43 0.72
N THR A 111 15.08 -11.04 1.43
CA THR A 111 15.37 -9.64 1.74
C THR A 111 16.66 -9.21 1.05
N VAL A 112 16.62 -8.09 0.35
CA VAL A 112 17.80 -7.45 -0.23
C VAL A 112 17.94 -6.06 0.41
N GLU A 113 19.08 -5.84 0.99
CA GLU A 113 19.49 -4.56 1.56
C GLU A 113 20.28 -3.76 0.56
N TYR A 114 19.83 -2.54 0.28
CA TYR A 114 20.53 -1.54 -0.50
C TYR A 114 20.97 -0.37 0.39
N GLU A 115 21.77 0.54 -0.13
CA GLU A 115 22.21 1.74 0.61
C GLU A 115 21.03 2.59 1.11
N ASN A 116 19.97 2.72 0.30
CA ASN A 116 18.86 3.63 0.58
C ASN A 116 17.57 2.92 1.00
N VAL A 117 17.41 1.62 0.72
CA VAL A 117 16.18 0.86 0.98
C VAL A 117 16.46 -0.58 1.37
N TRP A 118 15.52 -1.20 2.09
CA TRP A 118 15.36 -2.66 2.16
C TRP A 118 14.16 -3.08 1.31
N ILE A 119 14.31 -4.18 0.59
CA ILE A 119 13.23 -4.79 -0.18
C ILE A 119 13.10 -6.23 0.29
N ALA A 120 11.97 -6.55 0.94
CA ALA A 120 11.60 -7.89 1.37
C ALA A 120 10.49 -8.43 0.48
N ARG A 121 10.59 -9.71 0.08
CA ARG A 121 9.58 -10.40 -0.73
C ARG A 121 9.27 -11.75 -0.09
N HIS A 122 8.00 -12.13 -0.07
CA HIS A 122 7.54 -13.40 0.45
C HIS A 122 6.81 -14.17 -0.64
N SER A 123 7.21 -15.43 -0.84
CA SER A 123 6.69 -16.31 -1.89
C SER A 123 6.26 -17.66 -1.32
N ASP A 124 5.27 -18.29 -1.95
CA ASP A 124 4.91 -19.67 -1.70
C ASP A 124 5.59 -20.58 -2.73
N MET A 125 6.56 -21.35 -2.29
CA MET A 125 7.38 -22.23 -3.13
C MET A 125 6.67 -23.54 -3.49
N CYS A 126 5.56 -23.87 -2.85
CA CYS A 126 4.72 -25.02 -3.21
C CYS A 126 3.79 -24.72 -4.40
N VAL A 127 3.65 -23.45 -4.75
CA VAL A 127 2.93 -23.03 -5.96
C VAL A 127 3.87 -23.20 -7.18
N PRO A 128 3.41 -23.81 -8.29
CA PRO A 128 4.23 -23.98 -9.48
C PRO A 128 4.85 -22.68 -10.00
N LEU A 129 6.11 -22.71 -10.45
CA LEU A 129 6.92 -21.55 -10.86
C LEU A 129 6.26 -20.61 -11.89
N LYS A 130 5.35 -21.12 -12.73
CA LYS A 130 4.65 -20.34 -13.75
C LYS A 130 3.38 -19.66 -13.26
N ARG A 131 3.09 -19.74 -11.95
CA ARG A 131 1.88 -19.15 -11.36
C ARG A 131 2.22 -17.99 -10.45
N GLU A 132 1.20 -17.21 -10.14
CA GLU A 132 1.24 -16.20 -9.08
C GLU A 132 1.60 -16.89 -7.76
N ARG A 133 2.68 -16.49 -7.14
CA ARG A 133 3.21 -17.10 -5.92
C ARG A 133 3.73 -16.09 -4.90
N GLU A 134 3.83 -14.82 -5.24
CA GLU A 134 4.22 -13.81 -4.27
C GLU A 134 3.04 -13.37 -3.45
N SER A 135 3.13 -13.56 -2.14
CA SER A 135 2.09 -13.16 -1.20
C SER A 135 2.19 -11.69 -0.84
N THR A 136 3.39 -11.21 -0.55
CA THR A 136 3.65 -9.81 -0.19
C THR A 136 5.04 -9.37 -0.64
N ALA A 137 5.20 -8.08 -0.85
CA ALA A 137 6.51 -7.44 -0.88
C ALA A 137 6.47 -6.16 -0.06
N THR A 138 7.58 -5.81 0.58
CA THR A 138 7.71 -4.62 1.41
C THR A 138 8.94 -3.84 1.02
N VAL A 139 8.79 -2.55 0.82
CA VAL A 139 9.87 -1.58 0.61
C VAL A 139 9.97 -0.70 1.85
N VAL A 140 11.14 -0.63 2.47
CA VAL A 140 11.41 0.23 3.63
C VAL A 140 12.52 1.22 3.28
N PHE A 141 12.24 2.51 3.41
CA PHE A 141 13.19 3.59 3.12
C PHE A 141 14.07 3.87 4.34
N LYS A 142 15.39 3.68 4.23
CA LYS A 142 16.33 3.80 5.35
C LYS A 142 16.46 5.21 5.93
N ARG A 143 16.18 6.24 5.14
CA ARG A 143 16.29 7.63 5.57
C ARG A 143 15.05 8.13 6.31
N GLN A 144 13.98 7.34 6.29
CA GLN A 144 12.68 7.68 6.86
C GLN A 144 12.37 6.72 8.02
N LEU A 145 12.04 7.25 9.17
CA LEU A 145 11.62 6.45 10.31
C LEU A 145 10.09 6.37 10.34
N CYS A 146 9.56 5.17 10.11
CA CYS A 146 8.15 4.90 10.34
C CYS A 146 7.86 4.87 11.84
N PRO A 147 6.88 5.63 12.34
CA PRO A 147 6.56 5.66 13.77
C PRO A 147 6.14 4.30 14.34
N VAL A 148 5.62 3.39 13.52
CA VAL A 148 5.01 2.12 13.92
C VAL A 148 5.65 0.90 13.24
N SER A 149 6.70 1.07 12.42
CA SER A 149 7.29 -0.05 11.67
C SER A 149 7.87 -1.12 12.60
N PRO A 150 7.39 -2.39 12.52
CA PRO A 150 7.99 -3.49 13.27
C PRO A 150 9.46 -3.72 12.92
N TYR A 151 9.92 -3.30 11.73
CA TYR A 151 11.33 -3.39 11.32
C TYR A 151 12.23 -2.38 12.02
N ALA A 152 11.71 -1.23 12.48
CA ALA A 152 12.48 -0.26 13.26
C ALA A 152 12.87 -0.78 14.65
N GLN A 153 12.22 -1.86 15.13
CA GLN A 153 12.48 -2.45 16.46
C GLN A 153 13.54 -3.55 16.43
N MET A 154 13.90 -4.10 15.27
CA MET A 154 14.86 -5.21 15.15
C MET A 154 16.33 -4.76 15.16
N HIS A 155 16.61 -3.48 15.11
CA HIS A 155 17.98 -2.94 15.00
C HIS A 155 18.37 -1.97 16.13
N LYS A 156 17.75 -2.11 17.31
CA LYS A 156 18.18 -1.42 18.52
C LYS A 156 18.96 -2.32 19.47
#